data_c4ab5e1823f64246c75b8f472b20f8ee
#
_entry.id   c4ab5e1823f64246c75b8f472b20f8ee
#
_cell.length_a   1.000
_cell.length_b   1.000
_cell.length_c   1.000
_cell.angle_alpha   90.00
_cell.angle_beta   90.00
_cell.angle_gamma   90.00
#
_symmetry.space_group_name_H-M   'P 1'
#
loop_
_entity.id
_entity.type
_entity.pdbx_description
1 polymer ?
#
loop_
_entity_poly.entity_id
_entity_poly.type
_entity_poly.pdbx_seq_one_letter_code
_entity_poly.pdbx_strand_id
1 'polypeptide(L)'
;MSPRAYKLGKREAAATETRSRILDAAREILADESGTADLSMDAIAHRADVSRLTVYYQFKSRPGLLEALYDQMAARGNLRRIAEIFHEPDVSVALEKLVRIFVAFWSSDPVVIRRVRGMAALDAEMAPGLHARDARRQHIARELLGRIASGKKKKTRSEELNLAADVLSMLTSFETYDALGRAGHKHKEITETVIKLARVAAGLS
;
A
#
# COMPACT_ATOMS: atom_id res chain seq x y z
N MET A 1 10.14 -38.06 11.33
CA MET A 1 10.36 -36.62 11.66
C MET A 1 10.94 -36.54 13.08
N SER A 2 12.04 -35.80 13.27
CA SER A 2 12.68 -35.63 14.58
C SER A 2 11.78 -34.81 15.52
N PRO A 3 11.65 -35.19 16.82
CA PRO A 3 10.88 -34.43 17.84
C PRO A 3 11.33 -32.97 17.98
N ARG A 4 12.57 -32.66 17.62
CA ARG A 4 13.16 -31.30 17.64
C ARG A 4 12.62 -30.43 16.48
N ALA A 5 12.43 -30.98 15.27
CA ALA A 5 11.85 -30.28 14.13
C ALA A 5 10.36 -29.98 14.35
N TYR A 6 9.61 -30.88 14.99
CA TYR A 6 8.21 -30.69 15.34
C TYR A 6 8.00 -29.58 16.41
N LYS A 7 8.88 -29.50 17.42
CA LYS A 7 8.83 -28.42 18.43
C LYS A 7 9.22 -27.05 17.86
N LEU A 8 10.16 -27.00 16.91
CA LEU A 8 10.52 -25.75 16.19
C LEU A 8 9.33 -25.26 15.36
N GLY A 9 8.70 -26.10 14.55
CA GLY A 9 7.56 -25.70 13.73
C GLY A 9 6.36 -25.20 14.55
N LYS A 10 6.07 -25.82 15.72
CA LYS A 10 5.03 -25.31 16.62
C LYS A 10 5.35 -23.93 17.21
N ARG A 11 6.61 -23.67 17.57
CA ARG A 11 7.03 -22.35 18.06
C ARG A 11 6.97 -21.27 17.00
N GLU A 12 7.37 -21.59 15.78
CA GLU A 12 7.28 -20.67 14.63
C GLU A 12 5.82 -20.35 14.27
N ALA A 13 4.96 -21.37 14.27
CA ALA A 13 3.52 -21.17 14.05
C ALA A 13 2.89 -20.28 15.15
N ALA A 14 3.18 -20.52 16.42
CA ALA A 14 2.69 -19.70 17.52
C ALA A 14 3.22 -18.26 17.47
N ALA A 15 4.48 -18.06 17.06
CA ALA A 15 5.04 -16.73 16.87
C ALA A 15 4.37 -15.97 15.73
N THR A 16 4.08 -16.66 14.61
CA THR A 16 3.37 -16.10 13.47
C THR A 16 1.93 -15.73 13.84
N GLU A 17 1.23 -16.58 14.58
CA GLU A 17 -0.12 -16.30 15.07
C GLU A 17 -0.14 -15.08 16.01
N THR A 18 0.80 -15.03 16.97
CA THR A 18 0.95 -13.88 17.86
C THR A 18 1.24 -12.59 17.09
N ARG A 19 2.11 -12.66 16.09
CA ARG A 19 2.41 -11.52 15.21
C ARG A 19 1.15 -11.03 14.47
N SER A 20 0.35 -11.95 13.93
CA SER A 20 -0.90 -11.60 13.25
C SER A 20 -1.88 -10.93 14.20
N ARG A 21 -2.11 -11.47 15.40
CA ARG A 21 -3.00 -10.86 16.41
C ARG A 21 -2.59 -9.44 16.76
N ILE A 22 -1.29 -9.17 16.91
CA ILE A 22 -0.80 -7.82 17.22
C ILE A 22 -1.08 -6.87 16.07
N LEU A 23 -0.88 -7.28 14.82
CA LEU A 23 -1.19 -6.46 13.65
C LEU A 23 -2.69 -6.23 13.47
N ASP A 24 -3.51 -7.24 13.75
CA ASP A 24 -4.97 -7.11 13.71
C ASP A 24 -5.46 -6.16 14.80
N ALA A 25 -4.91 -6.22 16.01
CA ALA A 25 -5.19 -5.28 17.10
C ALA A 25 -4.80 -3.83 16.73
N ALA A 26 -3.64 -3.64 16.12
CA ALA A 26 -3.21 -2.32 15.65
C ALA A 26 -4.16 -1.77 14.57
N ARG A 27 -4.58 -2.63 13.63
CA ARG A 27 -5.54 -2.28 12.59
C ARG A 27 -6.91 -1.91 13.18
N GLU A 28 -7.42 -2.67 14.16
CA GLU A 28 -8.68 -2.37 14.85
C GLU A 28 -8.65 -1.03 15.57
N ILE A 29 -7.54 -0.73 16.27
CA ILE A 29 -7.34 0.58 16.93
C ILE A 29 -7.37 1.70 15.88
N LEU A 30 -6.72 1.50 14.74
CA LEU A 30 -6.73 2.48 13.65
C LEU A 30 -8.07 2.55 12.91
N ALA A 31 -8.90 1.53 12.94
CA ALA A 31 -10.23 1.53 12.33
C ALA A 31 -11.29 2.21 13.21
N ASP A 32 -11.02 2.40 14.50
CA ASP A 32 -11.97 2.99 15.45
C ASP A 32 -12.23 4.48 15.13
N GLU A 33 -13.42 4.78 14.62
CA GLU A 33 -13.83 6.11 14.17
C GLU A 33 -13.99 7.14 15.30
N SER A 34 -13.95 6.74 16.58
CA SER A 34 -14.04 7.66 17.71
C SER A 34 -12.89 8.71 17.75
N GLY A 35 -11.85 8.51 16.96
CA GLY A 35 -10.77 9.46 16.74
C GLY A 35 -9.77 9.61 17.89
N THR A 36 -10.01 8.95 19.03
CA THR A 36 -9.20 9.06 20.26
C THR A 36 -8.11 7.98 20.37
N ALA A 37 -7.99 7.12 19.37
CA ALA A 37 -7.12 5.96 19.45
C ALA A 37 -5.64 6.36 19.38
N ASP A 38 -4.98 6.38 20.54
CA ASP A 38 -3.53 6.41 20.62
C ASP A 38 -2.98 5.05 20.16
N LEU A 39 -2.28 5.02 19.02
CA LEU A 39 -1.57 3.84 18.54
C LEU A 39 -0.26 3.66 19.33
N SER A 40 -0.37 3.49 20.65
CA SER A 40 0.77 3.18 21.51
C SER A 40 1.02 1.67 21.56
N MET A 41 2.27 1.31 21.84
CA MET A 41 2.65 -0.10 22.01
C MET A 41 1.90 -0.76 23.17
N ASP A 42 1.49 0.03 24.19
CA ASP A 42 0.72 -0.44 25.34
C ASP A 42 -0.75 -0.70 24.96
N ALA A 43 -1.38 0.20 24.22
CA ALA A 43 -2.74 0.01 23.73
C ALA A 43 -2.86 -1.21 22.81
N ILE A 44 -1.87 -1.40 21.94
CA ILE A 44 -1.80 -2.55 21.04
C ILE A 44 -1.61 -3.85 21.83
N ALA A 45 -0.68 -3.87 22.83
CA ALA A 45 -0.44 -5.03 23.67
C ALA A 45 -1.69 -5.45 24.43
N HIS A 46 -2.40 -4.47 25.02
CA HIS A 46 -3.67 -4.70 25.72
C HIS A 46 -4.75 -5.26 24.77
N ARG A 47 -4.92 -4.66 23.59
CA ARG A 47 -5.91 -5.12 22.61
C ARG A 47 -5.59 -6.52 22.06
N ALA A 48 -4.30 -6.85 21.88
CA ALA A 48 -3.84 -8.15 21.37
C ALA A 48 -3.77 -9.24 22.44
N ASP A 49 -4.05 -8.93 23.71
CA ASP A 49 -3.87 -9.82 24.87
C ASP A 49 -2.48 -10.42 24.92
N VAL A 50 -1.47 -9.55 24.88
CA VAL A 50 -0.05 -9.91 25.02
C VAL A 50 0.68 -8.90 25.89
N SER A 51 1.88 -9.24 26.38
CA SER A 51 2.72 -8.27 27.09
C SER A 51 3.30 -7.22 26.11
N ARG A 52 3.52 -5.99 26.59
CA ARG A 52 4.27 -4.96 25.85
C ARG A 52 5.62 -5.47 25.35
N LEU A 53 6.29 -6.27 26.16
CA LEU A 53 7.57 -6.88 25.80
C LEU A 53 7.42 -7.80 24.58
N THR A 54 6.32 -8.55 24.47
CA THR A 54 6.01 -9.39 23.31
C THR A 54 5.87 -8.56 22.05
N VAL A 55 5.16 -7.41 22.10
CA VAL A 55 5.04 -6.50 20.95
C VAL A 55 6.42 -5.98 20.56
N TYR A 56 7.23 -5.58 21.53
CA TYR A 56 8.59 -5.09 21.28
C TYR A 56 9.50 -6.16 20.67
N TYR A 57 9.43 -7.41 21.12
CA TYR A 57 10.19 -8.51 20.51
C TYR A 57 9.81 -8.74 19.06
N GLN A 58 8.53 -8.63 18.71
CA GLN A 58 8.03 -8.88 17.36
C GLN A 58 8.37 -7.76 16.36
N PHE A 59 8.36 -6.51 16.80
CA PHE A 59 8.40 -5.36 15.87
C PHE A 59 9.52 -4.38 16.15
N LYS A 60 10.21 -4.48 17.29
CA LYS A 60 11.34 -3.63 17.75
C LYS A 60 10.96 -2.18 18.05
N SER A 61 10.11 -1.57 17.25
CA SER A 61 9.71 -0.18 17.38
C SER A 61 8.31 0.05 16.80
N ARG A 62 7.75 1.23 17.07
CA ARG A 62 6.49 1.66 16.46
C ARG A 62 6.58 1.78 14.92
N PRO A 63 7.64 2.38 14.33
CA PRO A 63 7.86 2.32 12.89
C PRO A 63 7.90 0.88 12.34
N GLY A 64 8.62 -0.03 12.99
CA GLY A 64 8.69 -1.45 12.58
C GLY A 64 7.34 -2.16 12.61
N LEU A 65 6.47 -1.82 13.58
CA LEU A 65 5.10 -2.32 13.63
C LEU A 65 4.27 -1.78 12.45
N LEU A 66 4.36 -0.49 12.16
CA LEU A 66 3.63 0.12 11.05
C LEU A 66 4.11 -0.39 9.69
N GLU A 67 5.40 -0.62 9.52
CA GLU A 67 5.94 -1.30 8.34
C GLU A 67 5.28 -2.68 8.13
N ALA A 68 5.23 -3.48 9.20
CA ALA A 68 4.62 -4.80 9.14
C ALA A 68 3.09 -4.74 8.91
N LEU A 69 2.42 -3.73 9.47
CA LEU A 69 1.00 -3.49 9.22
C LEU A 69 0.75 -3.15 7.75
N TYR A 70 1.56 -2.27 7.16
CA TYR A 70 1.49 -1.95 5.74
C TYR A 70 1.71 -3.19 4.87
N ASP A 71 2.68 -4.03 5.21
CA ASP A 71 2.95 -5.26 4.47
C ASP A 71 1.78 -6.25 4.57
N GLN A 72 1.14 -6.36 5.74
CA GLN A 72 -0.09 -7.14 5.91
C GLN A 72 -1.24 -6.58 5.05
N MET A 73 -1.44 -5.26 5.05
CA MET A 73 -2.45 -4.60 4.22
C MET A 73 -2.16 -4.79 2.73
N ALA A 74 -0.90 -4.66 2.30
CA ALA A 74 -0.47 -4.90 0.94
C ALA A 74 -0.75 -6.35 0.48
N ALA A 75 -0.52 -7.32 1.37
CA ALA A 75 -0.84 -8.72 1.11
C ALA A 75 -2.36 -8.96 1.01
N ARG A 76 -3.16 -8.40 1.93
CA ARG A 76 -4.63 -8.47 1.91
C ARG A 76 -5.23 -7.76 0.69
N GLY A 77 -4.71 -6.59 0.34
CA GLY A 77 -5.08 -5.81 -0.85
C GLY A 77 -4.50 -6.35 -2.15
N ASN A 78 -3.80 -7.50 -2.08
CA ASN A 78 -3.26 -8.23 -3.23
C ASN A 78 -2.31 -7.41 -4.13
N LEU A 79 -1.52 -6.50 -3.53
CA LEU A 79 -0.55 -5.68 -4.26
C LEU A 79 0.55 -6.50 -4.98
N ARG A 80 0.73 -7.79 -4.62
CA ARG A 80 1.63 -8.70 -5.36
C ARG A 80 1.27 -8.81 -6.84
N ARG A 81 0.01 -8.55 -7.20
CA ARG A 81 -0.44 -8.53 -8.60
C ARG A 81 0.22 -7.45 -9.46
N ILE A 82 0.90 -6.49 -8.85
CA ILE A 82 1.71 -5.49 -9.59
C ILE A 82 2.73 -6.20 -10.51
N ALA A 83 3.26 -7.37 -10.13
CA ALA A 83 4.14 -8.14 -10.99
C ALA A 83 3.49 -8.54 -12.34
N GLU A 84 2.16 -8.72 -12.37
CA GLU A 84 1.42 -9.10 -13.59
C GLU A 84 1.48 -8.02 -14.67
N ILE A 85 1.61 -6.73 -14.30
CA ILE A 85 1.66 -5.63 -15.27
C ILE A 85 2.93 -5.65 -16.12
N PHE A 86 4.04 -6.16 -15.57
CA PHE A 86 5.32 -6.24 -16.28
C PHE A 86 5.35 -7.38 -17.29
N HIS A 87 4.50 -8.39 -17.11
CA HIS A 87 4.31 -9.51 -18.02
C HIS A 87 3.18 -9.29 -19.05
N GLU A 88 2.39 -8.21 -18.88
CA GLU A 88 1.33 -7.87 -19.82
C GLU A 88 1.92 -7.25 -21.09
N PRO A 89 1.76 -7.90 -22.29
CA PRO A 89 2.33 -7.37 -23.52
C PRO A 89 1.65 -6.10 -24.01
N ASP A 90 0.34 -5.96 -23.80
CA ASP A 90 -0.40 -4.75 -24.13
C ASP A 90 -0.24 -3.71 -23.03
N VAL A 91 0.50 -2.65 -23.35
CA VAL A 91 0.81 -1.58 -22.39
C VAL A 91 -0.43 -0.77 -21.97
N SER A 92 -1.47 -0.74 -22.80
CA SER A 92 -2.76 -0.10 -22.44
C SER A 92 -3.48 -0.94 -21.38
N VAL A 93 -3.51 -2.26 -21.56
CA VAL A 93 -4.06 -3.20 -20.59
C VAL A 93 -3.23 -3.19 -19.30
N ALA A 94 -1.89 -3.12 -19.40
CA ALA A 94 -1.01 -3.00 -18.25
C ALA A 94 -1.30 -1.74 -17.42
N LEU A 95 -1.54 -0.59 -18.08
CA LEU A 95 -1.90 0.66 -17.43
C LEU A 95 -3.24 0.54 -16.68
N GLU A 96 -4.25 -0.05 -17.31
CA GLU A 96 -5.54 -0.26 -16.67
C GLU A 96 -5.44 -1.21 -15.46
N LYS A 97 -4.66 -2.30 -15.59
CA LYS A 97 -4.38 -3.22 -14.48
C LYS A 97 -3.73 -2.49 -13.32
N LEU A 98 -2.74 -1.63 -13.57
CA LEU A 98 -2.08 -0.83 -12.53
C LEU A 98 -3.08 0.01 -11.75
N VAL A 99 -3.95 0.76 -12.46
CA VAL A 99 -4.99 1.58 -11.81
C VAL A 99 -5.93 0.72 -10.97
N ARG A 100 -6.45 -0.38 -11.54
CA ARG A 100 -7.38 -1.29 -10.84
C ARG A 100 -6.75 -1.89 -9.58
N ILE A 101 -5.48 -2.26 -9.61
CA ILE A 101 -4.76 -2.82 -8.46
C ILE A 101 -4.66 -1.78 -7.34
N PHE A 102 -4.26 -0.54 -7.65
CA PHE A 102 -4.13 0.49 -6.62
C PHE A 102 -5.48 0.96 -6.09
N VAL A 103 -6.49 1.16 -6.94
CA VAL A 103 -7.83 1.55 -6.48
C VAL A 103 -8.44 0.44 -5.58
N ALA A 104 -8.27 -0.83 -5.95
CA ALA A 104 -8.71 -1.96 -5.11
C ALA A 104 -7.97 -2.01 -3.78
N PHE A 105 -6.66 -1.75 -3.77
CA PHE A 105 -5.88 -1.68 -2.54
C PHE A 105 -6.35 -0.55 -1.62
N TRP A 106 -6.53 0.66 -2.15
CA TRP A 106 -6.99 1.80 -1.36
C TRP A 106 -8.40 1.62 -0.81
N SER A 107 -9.27 0.92 -1.54
CA SER A 107 -10.64 0.62 -1.11
C SER A 107 -10.72 -0.47 -0.04
N SER A 108 -9.67 -1.25 0.17
CA SER A 108 -9.70 -2.38 1.10
C SER A 108 -9.78 -1.95 2.57
N ASP A 109 -9.18 -0.81 2.92
CA ASP A 109 -9.18 -0.28 4.28
C ASP A 109 -8.89 1.24 4.32
N PRO A 110 -9.77 2.07 3.74
CA PRO A 110 -9.48 3.49 3.54
C PRO A 110 -9.31 4.27 4.83
N VAL A 111 -10.00 3.87 5.91
CA VAL A 111 -9.90 4.53 7.23
C VAL A 111 -8.52 4.31 7.83
N VAL A 112 -8.06 3.07 7.88
CA VAL A 112 -6.74 2.73 8.42
C VAL A 112 -5.63 3.37 7.60
N ILE A 113 -5.72 3.30 6.26
CA ILE A 113 -4.74 3.91 5.36
C ILE A 113 -4.64 5.41 5.60
N ARG A 114 -5.76 6.11 5.68
CA ARG A 114 -5.81 7.56 5.95
C ARG A 114 -5.11 7.91 7.26
N ARG A 115 -5.37 7.14 8.31
CA ARG A 115 -4.78 7.40 9.63
C ARG A 115 -3.28 7.14 9.65
N VAL A 116 -2.84 6.02 9.09
CA VAL A 116 -1.41 5.72 9.01
C VAL A 116 -0.67 6.79 8.19
N ARG A 117 -1.25 7.25 7.07
CA ARG A 117 -0.66 8.35 6.27
C ARG A 117 -0.66 9.67 7.03
N GLY A 118 -1.74 9.99 7.75
CA GLY A 118 -1.80 11.18 8.62
C GLY A 118 -0.75 11.16 9.73
N MET A 119 -0.58 10.01 10.39
CA MET A 119 0.46 9.83 11.41
C MET A 119 1.87 10.00 10.83
N ALA A 120 2.15 9.38 9.68
CA ALA A 120 3.45 9.50 9.02
C ALA A 120 3.77 10.93 8.55
N ALA A 121 2.74 11.74 8.27
CA ALA A 121 2.93 13.15 7.93
C ALA A 121 3.35 14.01 9.13
N LEU A 122 3.06 13.57 10.35
CA LEU A 122 3.34 14.29 11.59
C LEU A 122 4.52 13.71 12.37
N ASP A 123 4.98 12.52 12.03
CA ASP A 123 6.01 11.77 12.75
C ASP A 123 7.21 11.46 11.84
N ALA A 124 8.34 12.09 12.14
CA ALA A 124 9.56 11.96 11.34
C ALA A 124 10.15 10.53 11.35
N GLU A 125 9.84 9.71 12.36
CA GLU A 125 10.31 8.32 12.41
C GLU A 125 9.48 7.41 11.48
N MET A 126 8.22 7.76 11.23
CA MET A 126 7.30 6.98 10.38
C MET A 126 7.32 7.41 8.91
N ALA A 127 7.66 8.66 8.62
CA ALA A 127 7.68 9.22 7.28
C ALA A 127 8.54 8.45 6.27
N PRO A 128 9.77 7.97 6.61
CA PRO A 128 10.63 7.27 5.64
C PRO A 128 10.00 6.01 5.04
N GLY A 129 9.30 5.21 5.85
CA GLY A 129 8.65 3.99 5.37
C GLY A 129 7.54 4.27 4.36
N LEU A 130 6.75 5.31 4.59
CA LEU A 130 5.71 5.74 3.66
C LEU A 130 6.31 6.31 2.37
N HIS A 131 7.33 7.18 2.48
CA HIS A 131 8.02 7.76 1.32
C HIS A 131 8.65 6.67 0.43
N ALA A 132 9.24 5.64 1.03
CA ALA A 132 9.80 4.51 0.27
C ALA A 132 8.73 3.76 -0.54
N ARG A 133 7.50 3.63 -0.02
CA ARG A 133 6.37 3.01 -0.73
C ARG A 133 5.84 3.90 -1.85
N ASP A 134 5.75 5.19 -1.62
CA ASP A 134 5.36 6.16 -2.64
C ASP A 134 6.41 6.23 -3.76
N ALA A 135 7.70 6.21 -3.43
CA ALA A 135 8.79 6.15 -4.41
C ALA A 135 8.75 4.87 -5.26
N ARG A 136 8.41 3.71 -4.67
CA ARG A 136 8.20 2.47 -5.42
C ARG A 136 7.05 2.58 -6.40
N ARG A 137 5.92 3.19 -6.01
CA ARG A 137 4.78 3.43 -6.90
C ARG A 137 5.18 4.34 -8.07
N GLN A 138 5.92 5.40 -7.79
CA GLN A 138 6.45 6.30 -8.82
C GLN A 138 7.41 5.56 -9.79
N HIS A 139 8.27 4.69 -9.27
CA HIS A 139 9.17 3.87 -10.09
C HIS A 139 8.38 2.95 -11.03
N ILE A 140 7.34 2.26 -10.52
CA ILE A 140 6.45 1.42 -11.33
C ILE A 140 5.79 2.23 -12.45
N ALA A 141 5.28 3.43 -12.14
CA ALA A 141 4.68 4.31 -13.13
C ALA A 141 5.69 4.70 -14.22
N ARG A 142 6.92 5.03 -13.82
CA ARG A 142 8.01 5.41 -14.74
C ARG A 142 8.42 4.26 -15.67
N GLU A 143 8.56 3.05 -15.14
CA GLU A 143 8.87 1.86 -15.94
C GLU A 143 7.77 1.55 -16.96
N LEU A 144 6.50 1.60 -16.54
CA LEU A 144 5.38 1.34 -17.43
C LEU A 144 5.31 2.38 -18.56
N LEU A 145 5.46 3.68 -18.24
CA LEU A 145 5.48 4.73 -19.25
C LEU A 145 6.71 4.65 -20.16
N GLY A 146 7.83 4.17 -19.67
CA GLY A 146 9.01 3.87 -20.48
C GLY A 146 8.71 2.83 -21.56
N ARG A 147 7.97 1.78 -21.23
CA ARG A 147 7.51 0.77 -22.21
C ARG A 147 6.57 1.38 -23.27
N ILE A 148 5.63 2.24 -22.83
CA ILE A 148 4.71 2.95 -23.74
C ILE A 148 5.50 3.85 -24.70
N ALA A 149 6.47 4.60 -24.19
CA ALA A 149 7.31 5.50 -24.99
C ALA A 149 8.19 4.75 -26.00
N SER A 150 8.72 3.60 -25.63
CA SER A 150 9.55 2.74 -26.51
C SER A 150 8.77 2.18 -27.70
N GLY A 151 7.46 1.98 -27.54
CA GLY A 151 6.58 1.54 -28.65
C GLY A 151 6.15 2.65 -29.61
N LYS A 152 6.44 3.92 -29.30
CA LYS A 152 6.05 5.06 -30.16
C LYS A 152 7.12 5.37 -31.20
N LYS A 153 6.69 5.69 -32.45
CA LYS A 153 7.60 6.12 -33.54
C LYS A 153 8.34 7.42 -33.25
N LYS A 154 7.76 8.31 -32.44
CA LYS A 154 8.35 9.59 -32.04
C LYS A 154 8.99 9.45 -30.67
N LYS A 155 10.28 9.78 -30.57
CA LYS A 155 11.02 9.74 -29.30
C LYS A 155 10.42 10.78 -28.32
N THR A 156 9.87 10.32 -27.19
CA THR A 156 9.38 11.18 -26.11
C THR A 156 10.58 11.80 -25.39
N ARG A 157 10.50 13.08 -25.04
CA ARG A 157 11.54 13.73 -24.25
C ARG A 157 11.55 13.15 -22.83
N SER A 158 12.72 13.06 -22.24
CA SER A 158 12.88 12.52 -20.86
C SER A 158 12.05 13.31 -19.84
N GLU A 159 11.98 14.63 -19.98
CA GLU A 159 11.20 15.52 -19.11
C GLU A 159 9.69 15.24 -19.23
N GLU A 160 9.18 15.06 -20.46
CA GLU A 160 7.77 14.71 -20.70
C GLU A 160 7.42 13.35 -20.08
N LEU A 161 8.33 12.38 -20.18
CA LEU A 161 8.16 11.07 -19.59
C LEU A 161 8.13 11.13 -18.06
N ASN A 162 9.02 11.91 -17.45
CA ASN A 162 9.06 12.09 -16.00
C ASN A 162 7.78 12.77 -15.51
N LEU A 163 7.33 13.84 -16.15
CA LEU A 163 6.08 14.51 -15.80
C LEU A 163 4.87 13.57 -15.92
N ALA A 164 4.79 12.79 -16.99
CA ALA A 164 3.73 11.79 -17.15
C ALA A 164 3.76 10.72 -16.04
N ALA A 165 4.97 10.30 -15.62
CA ALA A 165 5.13 9.35 -14.53
C ALA A 165 4.69 9.94 -13.18
N ASP A 166 5.01 11.21 -12.93
CA ASP A 166 4.58 11.90 -11.72
C ASP A 166 3.05 12.06 -11.70
N VAL A 167 2.44 12.43 -12.83
CA VAL A 167 0.97 12.48 -12.97
C VAL A 167 0.34 11.10 -12.76
N LEU A 168 0.88 10.04 -13.35
CA LEU A 168 0.36 8.67 -13.16
C LEU A 168 0.50 8.23 -11.69
N SER A 169 1.62 8.57 -11.05
CA SER A 169 1.83 8.32 -9.62
C SER A 169 0.81 9.06 -8.75
N MET A 170 0.53 10.32 -9.05
CA MET A 170 -0.52 11.11 -8.39
C MET A 170 -1.90 10.48 -8.59
N LEU A 171 -2.27 10.13 -9.82
CA LEU A 171 -3.57 9.53 -10.15
C LEU A 171 -3.80 8.18 -9.45
N THR A 172 -2.74 7.40 -9.21
CA THR A 172 -2.79 6.11 -8.52
C THR A 172 -2.53 6.22 -7.01
N SER A 173 -2.45 7.42 -6.45
CA SER A 173 -2.20 7.65 -5.02
C SER A 173 -3.44 7.41 -4.15
N PHE A 174 -3.21 7.23 -2.85
CA PHE A 174 -4.29 7.19 -1.87
C PHE A 174 -5.06 8.52 -1.83
N GLU A 175 -4.36 9.62 -1.92
CA GLU A 175 -4.93 10.97 -1.85
C GLU A 175 -5.95 11.21 -2.96
N THR A 176 -5.66 10.77 -4.18
CA THR A 176 -6.60 10.84 -5.31
C THR A 176 -7.83 9.96 -5.07
N TYR A 177 -7.62 8.71 -4.61
CA TYR A 177 -8.71 7.80 -4.27
C TYR A 177 -9.59 8.38 -3.16
N ASP A 178 -8.97 8.86 -2.09
CA ASP A 178 -9.65 9.40 -0.90
C ASP A 178 -10.43 10.69 -1.19
N ALA A 179 -9.86 11.59 -1.99
CA ALA A 179 -10.51 12.82 -2.41
C ALA A 179 -11.78 12.55 -3.21
N LEU A 180 -11.71 11.63 -4.19
CA LEU A 180 -12.86 11.24 -5.00
C LEU A 180 -13.92 10.50 -4.16
N GLY A 181 -13.49 9.62 -3.26
CA GLY A 181 -14.39 8.93 -2.33
C GLY A 181 -15.14 9.88 -1.41
N ARG A 182 -14.46 10.88 -0.85
CA ARG A 182 -15.10 11.93 -0.01
C ARG A 182 -16.01 12.85 -0.82
N ALA A 183 -15.77 13.00 -2.11
CA ALA A 183 -16.70 13.70 -3.02
C ALA A 183 -17.94 12.86 -3.37
N GLY A 184 -18.07 11.64 -2.83
CA GLY A 184 -19.24 10.78 -3.00
C GLY A 184 -19.16 9.79 -4.16
N HIS A 185 -18.03 9.72 -4.88
CA HIS A 185 -17.86 8.78 -5.97
C HIS A 185 -17.66 7.34 -5.46
N LYS A 186 -18.30 6.39 -6.12
CA LYS A 186 -18.18 4.96 -5.82
C LYS A 186 -16.91 4.37 -6.43
N HIS A 187 -16.44 3.26 -5.87
CA HIS A 187 -15.24 2.54 -6.32
C HIS A 187 -15.17 2.36 -7.86
N LYS A 188 -16.28 1.97 -8.50
CA LYS A 188 -16.33 1.78 -9.95
C LYS A 188 -16.10 3.10 -10.71
N GLU A 189 -16.76 4.18 -10.28
CA GLU A 189 -16.65 5.51 -10.90
C GLU A 189 -15.22 6.06 -10.75
N ILE A 190 -14.62 5.90 -9.55
CA ILE A 190 -13.22 6.27 -9.29
C ILE A 190 -12.30 5.51 -10.24
N THR A 191 -12.48 4.20 -10.36
CA THR A 191 -11.66 3.34 -11.22
C THR A 191 -11.72 3.80 -12.68
N GLU A 192 -12.93 4.00 -13.23
CA GLU A 192 -13.14 4.40 -14.60
C GLU A 192 -12.57 5.81 -14.89
N THR A 193 -12.77 6.74 -13.95
CA THR A 193 -12.24 8.10 -14.05
C THR A 193 -10.71 8.11 -14.03
N VAL A 194 -10.10 7.39 -13.10
CA VAL A 194 -8.64 7.32 -13.00
C VAL A 194 -8.03 6.64 -14.22
N ILE A 195 -8.64 5.56 -14.74
CA ILE A 195 -8.19 4.92 -15.99
C ILE A 195 -8.22 5.93 -17.16
N LYS A 196 -9.32 6.65 -17.34
CA LYS A 196 -9.46 7.64 -18.40
C LYS A 196 -8.35 8.71 -18.32
N LEU A 197 -8.13 9.27 -17.14
CA LEU A 197 -7.09 10.29 -16.92
C LEU A 197 -5.67 9.72 -17.11
N ALA A 198 -5.43 8.49 -16.64
CA ALA A 198 -4.15 7.81 -16.78
C ALA A 198 -3.81 7.53 -18.26
N ARG A 199 -4.80 7.15 -19.09
CA ARG A 199 -4.63 6.97 -20.53
C ARG A 199 -4.22 8.28 -21.19
N VAL A 200 -4.91 9.39 -20.87
CA VAL A 200 -4.56 10.73 -21.37
C VAL A 200 -3.14 11.12 -20.95
N ALA A 201 -2.78 10.95 -19.68
CA ALA A 201 -1.44 11.25 -19.19
C ALA A 201 -0.34 10.42 -19.87
N ALA A 202 -0.65 9.16 -20.22
CA ALA A 202 0.24 8.27 -20.96
C ALA A 202 0.27 8.53 -22.49
N GLY A 203 -0.59 9.44 -22.98
CA GLY A 203 -0.76 9.69 -24.41
C GLY A 203 -1.28 8.46 -25.17
N LEU A 204 -2.18 7.72 -24.53
CA LEU A 204 -2.96 6.63 -25.11
C LEU A 204 -4.37 7.15 -25.39
N SER A 205 -4.73 7.21 -26.64
CA SER A 205 -6.08 7.59 -27.10
C SER A 205 -7.07 6.46 -26.90
#